data_5cb56f8e650fbac4613fd43061a9bf42
#
_entry.id   5cb56f8e650fbac4613fd43061a9bf42
#
_cell.length_a   1.000
_cell.length_b   1.000
_cell.length_c   1.000
_cell.angle_alpha   90.00
_cell.angle_beta   90.00
_cell.angle_gamma   90.00
#
_symmetry.space_group_name_H-M   'P 1'
#
loop_
_entity.id
_entity.type
_entity.pdbx_description
1 polymer ?
#
loop_
_entity_poly.entity_id
_entity_poly.type
_entity_poly.pdbx_seq_one_letter_code
_entity_poly.pdbx_strand_id
1 'polypeptide(L)'
;MFTVPVILEEKADYMKHDRLTKKLIQEFFEEFIEGFFSDLHPYIDFSNVTFLEQEVYLDYLEGSKKEIDVLVEVKLHHEDKILHIHTEAQSTHEADFPERMFLYFSYLYAKHRKPIQPIAVLSYNRKQEEPTKFKVDTPTQEVLQFNFLQLQLRKKNWKEYIQSDNPVAAALLSQMGYEEHERVQVKLEFLRMITRMKINPAQMEFLYGYFETYLKLNKEEEEQMMEKMENLPEEERELVMQLPNSYFERGKQEGIEEGIKKRNQELALKLIARDMSISDIAEITDLSEAEIKRLASE
;
A
#
# COMPACT_ATOMS: atom_id res chain seq x y z
N MET A 1 -28.64 -11.58 21.04
CA MET A 1 -28.46 -11.22 19.63
C MET A 1 -27.00 -10.82 19.47
N PHE A 2 -26.21 -11.67 18.83
CA PHE A 2 -24.74 -11.68 18.93
C PHE A 2 -24.13 -10.65 17.98
N THR A 3 -23.38 -9.68 18.51
CA THR A 3 -22.57 -8.70 17.77
C THR A 3 -21.10 -9.11 17.74
N VAL A 4 -20.82 -10.31 17.19
CA VAL A 4 -19.45 -10.85 17.10
C VAL A 4 -18.75 -10.65 15.73
N PRO A 5 -19.39 -10.31 14.59
CA PRO A 5 -18.69 -10.22 13.31
C PRO A 5 -17.79 -9.00 13.13
N VAL A 6 -18.20 -7.80 13.59
CA VAL A 6 -17.51 -6.53 13.27
C VAL A 6 -16.11 -6.44 13.89
N ILE A 7 -15.93 -6.89 15.13
CA ILE A 7 -14.65 -6.82 15.85
C ILE A 7 -13.60 -7.78 15.25
N LEU A 8 -14.04 -8.91 14.67
CA LEU A 8 -13.14 -9.86 14.02
C LEU A 8 -12.70 -9.42 12.63
N GLU A 9 -13.58 -8.73 11.90
CA GLU A 9 -13.23 -8.15 10.59
C GLU A 9 -12.26 -6.98 10.73
N GLU A 10 -12.48 -6.07 11.69
CA GLU A 10 -11.53 -4.99 11.98
C GLU A 10 -10.14 -5.51 12.38
N LYS A 11 -10.05 -6.50 13.29
CA LYS A 11 -8.78 -7.12 13.66
C LYS A 11 -8.08 -7.83 12.50
N ALA A 12 -8.82 -8.47 11.62
CA ALA A 12 -8.26 -9.14 10.44
C ALA A 12 -7.70 -8.13 9.43
N ASP A 13 -8.37 -6.98 9.29
CA ASP A 13 -7.92 -5.89 8.40
C ASP A 13 -6.65 -5.20 8.95
N TYR A 14 -6.58 -4.89 10.25
CA TYR A 14 -5.36 -4.35 10.88
C TYR A 14 -4.15 -5.26 10.69
N MET A 15 -4.28 -6.57 10.94
CA MET A 15 -3.19 -7.52 10.73
C MET A 15 -2.75 -7.61 9.27
N LYS A 16 -3.65 -7.35 8.32
CA LYS A 16 -3.33 -7.30 6.89
C LYS A 16 -2.52 -6.05 6.54
N HIS A 17 -2.88 -4.90 7.11
CA HIS A 17 -2.19 -3.63 6.90
C HIS A 17 -0.75 -3.66 7.43
N ASP A 18 -0.56 -4.11 8.66
CA ASP A 18 0.76 -4.21 9.28
C ASP A 18 1.67 -5.17 8.49
N ARG A 19 1.13 -6.32 8.02
CA ARG A 19 1.88 -7.28 7.18
C ARG A 19 2.28 -6.70 5.81
N LEU A 20 1.43 -5.88 5.20
CA LEU A 20 1.75 -5.26 3.91
C LEU A 20 2.87 -4.23 4.06
N THR A 21 2.81 -3.39 5.10
CA THR A 21 3.86 -2.41 5.39
C THR A 21 5.18 -3.10 5.75
N LYS A 22 5.15 -4.16 6.56
CA LYS A 22 6.31 -5.01 6.84
C LYS A 22 6.94 -5.54 5.54
N LYS A 23 6.13 -6.11 4.63
CA LYS A 23 6.60 -6.63 3.35
C LYS A 23 7.17 -5.53 2.45
N LEU A 24 6.56 -4.34 2.41
CA LEU A 24 7.07 -3.19 1.66
C LEU A 24 8.47 -2.80 2.14
N ILE A 25 8.67 -2.68 3.46
CA ILE A 25 9.96 -2.35 4.06
C ILE A 25 10.99 -3.45 3.81
N GLN A 26 10.60 -4.72 3.84
CA GLN A 26 11.51 -5.83 3.59
C GLN A 26 11.96 -5.91 2.12
N GLU A 27 11.05 -5.68 1.18
CA GLU A 27 11.34 -5.76 -0.25
C GLU A 27 12.19 -4.57 -0.75
N PHE A 28 12.00 -3.39 -0.13
CA PHE A 28 12.62 -2.13 -0.55
C PHE A 28 13.28 -1.41 0.64
N PHE A 29 14.12 -2.14 1.38
CA PHE A 29 14.69 -1.63 2.63
C PHE A 29 15.62 -0.43 2.42
N GLU A 30 16.48 -0.46 1.40
CA GLU A 30 17.36 0.64 1.06
C GLU A 30 16.56 1.89 0.69
N GLU A 31 15.56 1.74 -0.17
CA GLU A 31 14.71 2.84 -0.63
C GLU A 31 13.84 3.39 0.51
N PHE A 32 13.44 2.56 1.47
CA PHE A 32 12.77 3.01 2.69
C PHE A 32 13.66 3.92 3.54
N ILE A 33 14.90 3.52 3.76
CA ILE A 33 15.86 4.32 4.51
C ILE A 33 16.23 5.59 3.73
N GLU A 34 16.54 5.48 2.43
CA GLU A 34 16.86 6.63 1.58
C GLU A 34 15.73 7.67 1.56
N GLY A 35 14.50 7.22 1.33
CA GLY A 35 13.35 8.12 1.14
C GLY A 35 12.86 8.81 2.40
N PHE A 36 13.04 8.20 3.59
CA PHE A 36 12.43 8.69 4.83
C PHE A 36 13.39 8.92 5.99
N PHE A 37 14.60 8.38 5.90
CA PHE A 37 15.64 8.49 6.92
C PHE A 37 17.00 8.78 6.27
N SER A 38 17.02 9.77 5.38
CA SER A 38 18.19 10.13 4.57
C SER A 38 19.46 10.43 5.38
N ASP A 39 19.31 10.89 6.63
CA ASP A 39 20.44 11.10 7.55
C ASP A 39 21.08 9.77 8.01
N LEU A 40 20.33 8.67 7.99
CA LEU A 40 20.83 7.34 8.35
C LEU A 40 21.47 6.63 7.17
N HIS A 41 20.97 6.86 5.95
CA HIS A 41 21.34 6.17 4.72
C HIS A 41 22.87 6.13 4.46
N PRO A 42 23.64 7.24 4.61
CA PRO A 42 25.08 7.25 4.32
C PRO A 42 25.94 6.38 5.24
N TYR A 43 25.39 5.94 6.38
CA TYR A 43 26.11 5.10 7.32
C TYR A 43 25.96 3.60 7.07
N ILE A 44 25.01 3.17 6.25
CA ILE A 44 24.64 1.77 6.06
C ILE A 44 25.28 1.19 4.81
N ASP A 45 25.94 0.04 4.95
CA ASP A 45 26.37 -0.79 3.84
C ASP A 45 25.23 -1.73 3.41
N PHE A 46 24.46 -1.31 2.41
CA PHE A 46 23.30 -2.06 1.89
C PHE A 46 23.69 -3.33 1.11
N SER A 47 24.98 -3.56 0.84
CA SER A 47 25.43 -4.83 0.26
C SER A 47 25.44 -5.99 1.26
N ASN A 48 25.34 -5.67 2.56
CA ASN A 48 25.36 -6.61 3.69
C ASN A 48 24.17 -6.43 4.62
N VAL A 49 22.96 -6.69 4.10
CA VAL A 49 21.69 -6.60 4.85
C VAL A 49 21.18 -8.00 5.16
N THR A 50 20.87 -8.26 6.43
CA THR A 50 20.29 -9.53 6.87
C THR A 50 19.01 -9.28 7.69
N PHE A 51 17.88 -9.78 7.18
CA PHE A 51 16.61 -9.76 7.93
C PHE A 51 16.61 -10.87 8.97
N LEU A 52 16.35 -10.50 10.22
CA LEU A 52 16.31 -11.43 11.34
C LEU A 52 14.85 -11.76 11.67
N GLU A 53 14.53 -13.05 11.76
CA GLU A 53 13.23 -13.49 12.29
C GLU A 53 13.22 -13.34 13.81
N GLN A 54 12.24 -12.64 14.36
CA GLN A 54 12.13 -12.40 15.81
C GLN A 54 10.73 -12.68 16.33
N GLU A 55 10.59 -13.81 16.96
CA GLU A 55 9.52 -14.06 17.92
C GLU A 55 9.94 -13.47 19.28
N VAL A 56 9.23 -12.48 19.76
CA VAL A 56 9.45 -11.93 21.10
C VAL A 56 8.43 -12.55 22.04
N TYR A 57 8.93 -13.36 22.95
CA TYR A 57 8.14 -13.82 24.11
C TYR A 57 8.25 -12.76 25.21
N LEU A 58 7.36 -11.77 25.18
CA LEU A 58 7.19 -10.85 26.29
C LEU A 58 6.21 -11.48 27.27
N ASP A 59 6.72 -12.38 28.12
CA ASP A 59 5.92 -13.02 29.20
C ASP A 59 5.30 -11.99 30.16
N TYR A 60 5.76 -10.75 30.12
CA TYR A 60 5.30 -9.63 30.95
C TYR A 60 4.03 -8.93 30.44
N LEU A 61 3.60 -9.16 29.21
CA LEU A 61 2.40 -8.56 28.64
C LEU A 61 1.35 -9.64 28.38
N GLU A 62 0.66 -10.08 29.44
CA GLU A 62 -0.55 -10.92 29.41
C GLU A 62 -0.49 -12.18 28.51
N GLY A 63 0.67 -12.85 28.44
CA GLY A 63 0.77 -14.16 27.76
C GLY A 63 0.53 -14.17 26.25
N SER A 64 0.48 -12.99 25.61
CA SER A 64 0.35 -12.89 24.16
C SER A 64 1.72 -12.88 23.48
N LYS A 65 1.95 -13.84 22.60
CA LYS A 65 3.08 -13.86 21.69
C LYS A 65 2.99 -12.61 20.80
N LYS A 66 3.91 -11.66 20.94
CA LYS A 66 4.02 -10.51 20.05
C LYS A 66 5.21 -10.71 19.11
N GLU A 67 5.02 -10.40 17.86
CA GLU A 67 6.05 -10.49 16.82
C GLU A 67 6.57 -9.08 16.55
N ILE A 68 7.89 -8.93 16.45
CA ILE A 68 8.52 -7.70 15.96
C ILE A 68 8.30 -7.63 14.45
N ASP A 69 7.89 -6.45 13.95
CA ASP A 69 7.54 -6.32 12.55
C ASP A 69 8.76 -6.50 11.64
N VAL A 70 9.79 -5.69 11.81
CA VAL A 70 11.02 -5.80 11.00
C VAL A 70 12.25 -5.60 11.89
N LEU A 71 13.15 -6.57 11.86
CA LEU A 71 14.48 -6.46 12.46
C LEU A 71 15.54 -6.75 11.38
N VAL A 72 16.43 -5.81 11.18
CA VAL A 72 17.48 -5.88 10.15
C VAL A 72 18.83 -5.71 10.80
N GLU A 73 19.75 -6.60 10.49
CA GLU A 73 21.18 -6.45 10.80
C GLU A 73 21.89 -5.86 9.58
N VAL A 74 22.61 -4.76 9.78
CA VAL A 74 23.39 -4.07 8.75
C VAL A 74 24.80 -3.81 9.23
N LYS A 75 25.76 -3.74 8.30
CA LYS A 75 27.10 -3.22 8.59
C LYS A 75 27.12 -1.70 8.40
N LEU A 76 27.94 -1.03 9.21
CA LEU A 76 28.19 0.40 9.03
C LEU A 76 29.39 0.60 8.08
N HIS A 77 29.24 1.59 7.16
CA HIS A 77 30.36 2.06 6.36
C HIS A 77 31.49 2.59 7.26
N HIS A 78 32.72 2.34 6.86
CA HIS A 78 33.93 2.84 7.54
C HIS A 78 34.16 2.33 8.98
N GLU A 79 33.29 1.49 9.51
CA GLU A 79 33.42 0.89 10.82
C GLU A 79 33.11 -0.61 10.71
N ASP A 80 33.95 -1.47 11.30
CA ASP A 80 33.65 -2.91 11.42
C ASP A 80 32.63 -3.15 12.54
N LYS A 81 31.51 -2.45 12.45
CA LYS A 81 30.43 -2.48 13.43
C LYS A 81 29.11 -2.90 12.79
N ILE A 82 28.34 -3.62 13.56
CA ILE A 82 26.96 -4.04 13.24
C ILE A 82 26.00 -3.10 13.92
N LEU A 83 24.98 -2.65 13.16
CA LEU A 83 23.81 -1.94 13.65
C LEU A 83 22.57 -2.79 13.41
N HIS A 84 21.72 -2.93 14.39
CA HIS A 84 20.37 -3.44 14.18
C HIS A 84 19.40 -2.29 13.93
N ILE A 85 18.52 -2.44 12.95
CA ILE A 85 17.42 -1.51 12.69
C ILE A 85 16.14 -2.26 13.02
N HIS A 86 15.41 -1.76 14.02
CA HIS A 86 14.14 -2.30 14.47
C HIS A 86 13.03 -1.36 14.02
N THR A 87 12.11 -1.81 13.16
CA THR A 87 11.00 -1.01 12.67
C THR A 87 9.68 -1.62 13.09
N GLU A 88 8.79 -0.81 13.67
CA GLU A 88 7.40 -1.15 14.02
C GLU A 88 6.44 -0.32 13.17
N ALA A 89 5.49 -0.97 12.51
CA ALA A 89 4.40 -0.35 11.77
C ALA A 89 3.13 -0.32 12.62
N GLN A 90 2.52 0.85 12.78
CA GLN A 90 1.35 1.04 13.61
C GLN A 90 0.23 1.72 12.83
N SER A 91 -0.87 1.01 12.63
CA SER A 91 -2.05 1.50 11.89
C SER A 91 -3.13 2.13 12.79
N THR A 92 -3.03 1.94 14.11
CA THR A 92 -3.93 2.52 15.12
C THR A 92 -3.14 3.22 16.22
N HIS A 93 -3.76 4.23 16.85
CA HIS A 93 -3.15 4.90 17.99
C HIS A 93 -3.24 4.02 19.25
N GLU A 94 -2.11 3.80 19.90
CA GLU A 94 -2.00 3.17 21.21
C GLU A 94 -1.18 4.06 22.14
N ALA A 95 -1.73 4.38 23.32
CA ALA A 95 -1.08 5.31 24.26
C ALA A 95 0.21 4.76 24.86
N ASP A 96 0.33 3.44 24.95
CA ASP A 96 1.50 2.72 25.49
C ASP A 96 2.55 2.37 24.41
N PHE A 97 2.34 2.81 23.15
CA PHE A 97 3.26 2.51 22.06
C PHE A 97 4.73 2.91 22.34
N PRO A 98 5.04 4.09 22.91
CA PRO A 98 6.42 4.45 23.25
C PRO A 98 7.06 3.52 24.29
N GLU A 99 6.27 3.06 25.29
CA GLU A 99 6.73 2.08 26.27
C GLU A 99 6.99 0.72 25.61
N ARG A 100 6.10 0.28 24.71
CA ARG A 100 6.26 -0.96 23.95
C ARG A 100 7.53 -0.95 23.08
N MET A 101 7.81 0.17 22.39
CA MET A 101 9.05 0.37 21.65
C MET A 101 10.29 0.20 22.55
N PHE A 102 10.26 0.73 23.77
CA PHE A 102 11.34 0.58 24.74
C PHE A 102 11.47 -0.88 25.21
N LEU A 103 10.37 -1.59 25.47
CA LEU A 103 10.40 -2.98 25.88
C LEU A 103 10.99 -3.88 24.77
N TYR A 104 10.63 -3.67 23.52
CA TYR A 104 11.24 -4.38 22.38
C TYR A 104 12.74 -4.08 22.26
N PHE A 105 13.12 -2.81 22.34
CA PHE A 105 14.53 -2.41 22.33
C PHE A 105 15.29 -3.10 23.46
N SER A 106 14.75 -3.12 24.67
CA SER A 106 15.42 -3.70 25.85
C SER A 106 15.63 -5.21 25.69
N TYR A 107 14.63 -5.92 25.18
CA TYR A 107 14.71 -7.34 24.85
C TYR A 107 15.78 -7.62 23.78
N LEU A 108 15.71 -6.91 22.66
CA LEU A 108 16.65 -7.06 21.56
C LEU A 108 18.08 -6.74 21.97
N TYR A 109 18.27 -5.67 22.75
CA TYR A 109 19.58 -5.31 23.26
C TYR A 109 20.12 -6.35 24.25
N ALA A 110 19.28 -6.86 25.14
CA ALA A 110 19.67 -7.93 26.07
C ALA A 110 20.10 -9.20 25.32
N LYS A 111 19.41 -9.54 24.24
CA LYS A 111 19.64 -10.74 23.43
C LYS A 111 20.89 -10.62 22.54
N HIS A 112 21.03 -9.52 21.80
CA HIS A 112 22.03 -9.38 20.74
C HIS A 112 23.26 -8.59 21.17
N ARG A 113 23.16 -7.71 22.16
CA ARG A 113 24.24 -6.83 22.65
C ARG A 113 24.86 -5.98 21.52
N LYS A 114 24.04 -5.55 20.56
CA LYS A 114 24.40 -4.70 19.44
C LYS A 114 23.70 -3.34 19.57
N PRO A 115 24.25 -2.26 19.02
CA PRO A 115 23.50 -1.01 18.84
C PRO A 115 22.22 -1.26 18.05
N ILE A 116 21.14 -0.58 18.44
CA ILE A 116 19.84 -0.70 17.79
C ILE A 116 19.32 0.69 17.47
N GLN A 117 18.91 0.93 16.22
CA GLN A 117 18.15 2.09 15.79
C GLN A 117 16.67 1.73 15.73
N PRO A 118 15.85 2.20 16.68
CA PRO A 118 14.42 1.96 16.64
C PRO A 118 13.74 2.99 15.73
N ILE A 119 12.79 2.50 14.92
CA ILE A 119 11.99 3.29 13.95
C ILE A 119 10.52 2.96 14.14
N ALA A 120 9.65 3.96 14.18
CA ALA A 120 8.20 3.82 14.19
C ALA A 120 7.60 4.37 12.89
N VAL A 121 6.75 3.59 12.22
CA VAL A 121 5.98 4.01 11.04
C VAL A 121 4.50 4.08 11.41
N LEU A 122 3.95 5.29 11.48
CA LEU A 122 2.58 5.55 11.93
C LEU A 122 1.70 5.96 10.75
N SER A 123 0.68 5.16 10.45
CA SER A 123 -0.21 5.37 9.30
C SER A 123 -1.60 5.91 9.68
N TYR A 124 -1.92 5.99 10.98
CA TYR A 124 -3.19 6.54 11.45
C TYR A 124 -3.22 8.07 11.44
N ASN A 125 -4.45 8.61 11.41
CA ASN A 125 -4.66 10.06 11.40
C ASN A 125 -4.86 10.59 12.83
N ARG A 126 -3.95 11.46 13.28
CA ARG A 126 -4.07 12.16 14.56
C ARG A 126 -3.57 13.59 14.42
N LYS A 127 -4.35 14.55 14.95
CA LYS A 127 -3.99 15.99 14.93
C LYS A 127 -2.79 16.31 15.83
N GLN A 128 -2.69 15.62 16.97
CA GLN A 128 -1.60 15.82 17.93
C GLN A 128 -0.30 15.18 17.43
N GLU A 129 0.83 15.74 17.85
CA GLU A 129 2.14 15.11 17.66
C GLU A 129 2.23 13.84 18.48
N GLU A 130 2.74 12.79 17.86
CA GLU A 130 3.04 11.55 18.56
C GLU A 130 4.39 11.65 19.26
N PRO A 131 4.53 11.11 20.48
CA PRO A 131 5.80 11.14 21.18
C PRO A 131 6.86 10.32 20.43
N THR A 132 8.09 10.88 20.36
CA THR A 132 9.28 10.21 19.80
C THR A 132 10.17 9.62 20.88
N LYS A 133 9.67 9.57 22.12
CA LYS A 133 10.43 9.12 23.29
C LYS A 133 9.52 8.52 24.34
N PHE A 134 10.10 7.59 25.11
CA PHE A 134 9.57 7.09 26.38
C PHE A 134 10.45 7.55 27.53
N LYS A 135 9.85 7.91 28.66
CA LYS A 135 10.56 8.39 29.85
C LYS A 135 10.07 7.69 31.12
N VAL A 136 10.99 7.50 32.03
CA VAL A 136 10.70 7.06 33.40
C VAL A 136 11.33 8.07 34.38
N ASP A 137 10.47 8.74 35.12
CA ASP A 137 10.86 9.75 36.11
C ASP A 137 10.59 9.27 37.50
N THR A 138 11.47 9.66 38.43
CA THR A 138 11.25 9.57 39.87
C THR A 138 11.17 10.99 40.45
N PRO A 139 10.71 11.16 41.70
CA PRO A 139 10.66 12.49 42.31
C PRO A 139 12.00 13.22 42.37
N THR A 140 13.13 12.51 42.22
CA THR A 140 14.47 13.06 42.35
C THR A 140 15.21 13.22 41.03
N GLN A 141 14.85 12.47 40.00
CA GLN A 141 15.58 12.51 38.71
C GLN A 141 14.83 11.82 37.58
N GLU A 142 15.18 12.17 36.35
CA GLU A 142 14.86 11.37 35.16
C GLU A 142 15.75 10.11 35.20
N VAL A 143 15.13 8.93 35.33
CA VAL A 143 15.84 7.65 35.42
C VAL A 143 16.15 7.08 34.04
N LEU A 144 15.23 7.29 33.07
CA LEU A 144 15.36 6.78 31.71
C LEU A 144 14.79 7.75 30.72
N GLN A 145 15.52 7.97 29.63
CA GLN A 145 14.98 8.52 28.38
C GLN A 145 15.38 7.61 27.22
N PHE A 146 14.38 7.05 26.56
CA PHE A 146 14.53 6.25 25.35
C PHE A 146 13.98 7.02 24.18
N ASN A 147 14.74 7.14 23.06
CA ASN A 147 14.35 7.86 21.87
C ASN A 147 14.27 6.91 20.67
N PHE A 148 13.36 7.19 19.72
CA PHE A 148 13.23 6.46 18.47
C PHE A 148 12.92 7.41 17.31
N LEU A 149 13.31 7.01 16.10
CA LEU A 149 12.94 7.73 14.88
C LEU A 149 11.46 7.45 14.55
N GLN A 150 10.79 8.41 13.91
CA GLN A 150 9.37 8.30 13.63
C GLN A 150 9.02 8.84 12.24
N LEU A 151 8.18 8.08 11.52
CA LEU A 151 7.55 8.47 10.27
C LEU A 151 6.04 8.51 10.47
N GLN A 152 5.45 9.71 10.58
CA GLN A 152 4.01 9.92 10.62
C GLN A 152 3.50 10.16 9.19
N LEU A 153 2.99 9.13 8.51
CA LEU A 153 2.62 9.20 7.10
C LEU A 153 1.57 10.26 6.82
N ARG A 154 0.52 10.34 7.64
CA ARG A 154 -0.57 11.33 7.46
C ARG A 154 -0.13 12.79 7.61
N LYS A 155 1.07 13.05 8.13
CA LYS A 155 1.67 14.39 8.22
C LYS A 155 2.63 14.71 7.08
N LYS A 156 2.94 13.74 6.23
CA LYS A 156 3.77 13.95 5.04
C LYS A 156 2.93 14.51 3.92
N ASN A 157 3.42 15.59 3.29
CA ASN A 157 2.80 16.14 2.09
C ASN A 157 3.21 15.30 0.88
N TRP A 158 2.28 14.58 0.30
CA TRP A 158 2.50 13.71 -0.84
C TRP A 158 3.18 14.41 -2.04
N LYS A 159 2.94 15.71 -2.22
CA LYS A 159 3.52 16.52 -3.33
C LYS A 159 5.05 16.65 -3.28
N GLU A 160 5.64 16.45 -2.11
CA GLU A 160 7.10 16.49 -1.94
C GLU A 160 7.79 15.25 -2.51
N TYR A 161 7.05 14.15 -2.75
CA TYR A 161 7.57 12.86 -3.16
C TYR A 161 7.34 12.53 -4.63
N ILE A 162 6.45 13.23 -5.34
CA ILE A 162 6.04 12.89 -6.72
C ILE A 162 7.16 13.00 -7.77
N GLN A 163 8.24 13.70 -7.47
CA GLN A 163 9.42 13.79 -8.35
C GLN A 163 10.49 12.73 -8.02
N SER A 164 10.27 11.95 -6.98
CA SER A 164 11.17 10.88 -6.58
C SER A 164 10.94 9.62 -7.42
N ASP A 165 12.01 8.90 -7.75
CA ASP A 165 11.93 7.57 -8.35
C ASP A 165 12.02 6.46 -7.27
N ASN A 166 11.62 6.79 -6.04
CA ASN A 166 11.65 5.87 -4.91
C ASN A 166 10.35 5.06 -4.81
N PRO A 167 10.40 3.72 -4.92
CA PRO A 167 9.23 2.84 -4.94
C PRO A 167 8.46 2.84 -3.62
N VAL A 168 9.16 2.99 -2.48
CA VAL A 168 8.50 3.08 -1.17
C VAL A 168 7.71 4.38 -1.04
N ALA A 169 8.31 5.50 -1.50
CA ALA A 169 7.61 6.78 -1.51
C ALA A 169 6.35 6.71 -2.39
N ALA A 170 6.44 6.09 -3.58
CA ALA A 170 5.29 5.90 -4.47
C ALA A 170 4.18 5.09 -3.78
N ALA A 171 4.48 3.93 -3.19
CA ALA A 171 3.50 3.11 -2.50
C ALA A 171 2.85 3.85 -1.33
N LEU A 172 3.65 4.55 -0.51
CA LEU A 172 3.20 5.26 0.68
C LEU A 172 2.43 6.54 0.38
N LEU A 173 2.41 7.08 -0.88
CA LEU A 173 1.52 8.19 -1.26
C LEU A 173 0.07 7.90 -0.86
N SER A 174 -0.39 6.64 -0.98
CA SER A 174 -1.73 6.19 -0.61
C SER A 174 -2.10 6.43 0.85
N GLN A 175 -1.10 6.61 1.73
CA GLN A 175 -1.27 6.81 3.17
C GLN A 175 -0.78 8.19 3.67
N MET A 176 -0.23 9.04 2.79
CA MET A 176 0.21 10.38 3.16
C MET A 176 -0.97 11.34 3.39
N GLY A 177 -0.67 12.57 3.83
CA GLY A 177 -1.68 13.60 4.04
C GLY A 177 -2.14 14.19 2.72
N TYR A 178 -3.37 13.88 2.31
CA TYR A 178 -4.09 14.48 1.19
C TYR A 178 -5.56 14.67 1.55
N GLU A 179 -6.21 15.59 0.85
CA GLU A 179 -7.63 15.85 1.00
C GLU A 179 -8.45 14.93 0.07
N GLU A 180 -9.74 14.76 0.38
CA GLU A 180 -10.64 13.88 -0.38
C GLU A 180 -10.62 14.18 -1.89
N HIS A 181 -10.63 15.45 -2.26
CA HIS A 181 -10.61 15.89 -3.67
C HIS A 181 -9.27 15.66 -4.38
N GLU A 182 -8.20 15.33 -3.65
CA GLU A 182 -6.87 15.05 -4.20
C GLU A 182 -6.66 13.57 -4.53
N ARG A 183 -7.55 12.66 -4.09
CA ARG A 183 -7.40 11.20 -4.22
C ARG A 183 -7.08 10.75 -5.64
N VAL A 184 -7.81 11.27 -6.63
CA VAL A 184 -7.58 10.99 -8.06
C VAL A 184 -6.20 11.44 -8.49
N GLN A 185 -5.76 12.63 -8.05
CA GLN A 185 -4.43 13.15 -8.39
C GLN A 185 -3.31 12.34 -7.74
N VAL A 186 -3.47 11.97 -6.46
CA VAL A 186 -2.52 11.10 -5.76
C VAL A 186 -2.33 9.78 -6.49
N LYS A 187 -3.42 9.16 -6.96
CA LYS A 187 -3.35 7.92 -7.73
C LYS A 187 -2.68 8.12 -9.10
N LEU A 188 -2.99 9.20 -9.79
CA LEU A 188 -2.33 9.53 -11.07
C LEU A 188 -0.82 9.68 -10.89
N GLU A 189 -0.38 10.41 -9.85
CA GLU A 189 1.04 10.60 -9.59
C GLU A 189 1.73 9.29 -9.20
N PHE A 190 1.06 8.42 -8.44
CA PHE A 190 1.57 7.07 -8.17
C PHE A 190 1.84 6.30 -9.47
N LEU A 191 0.88 6.27 -10.41
CA LEU A 191 1.05 5.58 -11.69
C LEU A 191 2.19 6.20 -12.52
N ARG A 192 2.30 7.52 -12.53
CA ARG A 192 3.39 8.25 -13.19
C ARG A 192 4.76 7.94 -12.57
N MET A 193 4.84 7.80 -11.26
CA MET A 193 6.07 7.43 -10.57
C MET A 193 6.52 6.02 -10.95
N ILE A 194 5.65 5.03 -10.86
CA ILE A 194 6.04 3.63 -11.12
C ILE A 194 6.40 3.37 -12.60
N THR A 195 5.87 4.15 -13.56
CA THR A 195 6.27 4.04 -14.97
C THR A 195 7.70 4.52 -15.23
N ARG A 196 8.22 5.42 -14.40
CA ARG A 196 9.60 5.92 -14.51
C ARG A 196 10.63 4.98 -13.87
N MET A 197 10.19 4.10 -12.97
CA MET A 197 11.08 3.26 -12.18
C MET A 197 11.51 2.01 -12.94
N LYS A 198 12.76 1.60 -12.73
CA LYS A 198 13.32 0.34 -13.27
C LYS A 198 13.09 -0.78 -12.26
N ILE A 199 11.84 -1.18 -12.07
CA ILE A 199 11.43 -2.29 -11.18
C ILE A 199 10.95 -3.48 -12.01
N ASN A 200 11.09 -4.68 -11.44
CA ASN A 200 10.63 -5.89 -12.11
C ASN A 200 9.08 -6.03 -12.04
N PRO A 201 8.46 -6.86 -12.91
CA PRO A 201 7.00 -7.01 -12.93
C PRO A 201 6.37 -7.43 -11.59
N ALA A 202 7.04 -8.29 -10.82
CA ALA A 202 6.52 -8.76 -9.53
C ALA A 202 6.54 -7.63 -8.47
N GLN A 203 7.59 -6.82 -8.46
CA GLN A 203 7.67 -5.62 -7.63
C GLN A 203 6.62 -4.58 -8.03
N MET A 204 6.41 -4.38 -9.32
CA MET A 204 5.38 -3.47 -9.84
C MET A 204 3.97 -3.93 -9.40
N GLU A 205 3.65 -5.21 -9.55
CA GLU A 205 2.38 -5.78 -9.11
C GLU A 205 2.19 -5.62 -7.59
N PHE A 206 3.25 -5.85 -6.81
CA PHE A 206 3.21 -5.68 -5.37
C PHE A 206 2.94 -4.22 -4.97
N LEU A 207 3.66 -3.24 -5.55
CA LEU A 207 3.47 -1.81 -5.27
C LEU A 207 2.06 -1.35 -5.66
N TYR A 208 1.56 -1.82 -6.80
CA TYR A 208 0.21 -1.54 -7.25
C TYR A 208 -0.84 -2.09 -6.27
N GLY A 209 -0.72 -3.36 -5.90
CA GLY A 209 -1.61 -4.01 -4.92
C GLY A 209 -1.56 -3.36 -3.54
N TYR A 210 -0.37 -2.92 -3.10
CA TYR A 210 -0.21 -2.15 -1.87
C TYR A 210 -1.00 -0.84 -1.96
N PHE A 211 -0.77 -0.05 -3.01
CA PHE A 211 -1.44 1.23 -3.19
C PHE A 211 -2.97 1.09 -3.22
N GLU A 212 -3.50 0.12 -3.98
CA GLU A 212 -4.94 -0.16 -4.09
C GLU A 212 -5.57 -0.58 -2.75
N THR A 213 -4.81 -1.18 -1.86
CA THR A 213 -5.31 -1.55 -0.52
C THR A 213 -5.68 -0.32 0.30
N TYR A 214 -4.93 0.79 0.14
CA TYR A 214 -5.10 1.99 0.96
C TYR A 214 -5.84 3.12 0.24
N LEU A 215 -5.77 3.18 -1.10
CA LEU A 215 -6.45 4.18 -1.91
C LEU A 215 -7.12 3.53 -3.11
N LYS A 216 -8.32 3.03 -2.89
CA LYS A 216 -9.21 2.54 -3.95
C LYS A 216 -10.15 3.66 -4.37
N LEU A 217 -10.20 3.98 -5.66
CA LEU A 217 -11.12 4.98 -6.20
C LEU A 217 -12.54 4.39 -6.31
N ASN A 218 -13.55 5.23 -6.11
CA ASN A 218 -14.93 4.92 -6.44
C ASN A 218 -15.19 5.13 -7.94
N LYS A 219 -16.39 4.80 -8.42
CA LYS A 219 -16.72 4.85 -9.84
C LYS A 219 -16.59 6.26 -10.44
N GLU A 220 -17.04 7.29 -9.73
CA GLU A 220 -16.96 8.69 -10.18
C GLU A 220 -15.50 9.16 -10.24
N GLU A 221 -14.69 8.80 -9.23
CA GLU A 221 -13.26 9.09 -9.20
C GLU A 221 -12.50 8.35 -10.32
N GLU A 222 -12.93 7.13 -10.67
CA GLU A 222 -12.36 6.37 -11.78
C GLU A 222 -12.65 7.04 -13.14
N GLU A 223 -13.86 7.55 -13.35
CA GLU A 223 -14.22 8.33 -14.55
C GLU A 223 -13.35 9.59 -14.65
N GLN A 224 -13.18 10.34 -13.53
CA GLN A 224 -12.26 11.49 -13.47
C GLN A 224 -10.80 11.10 -13.74
N MET A 225 -10.38 9.93 -13.27
CA MET A 225 -9.04 9.40 -13.52
C MET A 225 -8.79 9.15 -15.00
N MET A 226 -9.75 8.52 -15.70
CA MET A 226 -9.68 8.28 -17.14
C MET A 226 -9.58 9.58 -17.92
N GLU A 227 -10.41 10.59 -17.58
CA GLU A 227 -10.37 11.92 -18.19
C GLU A 227 -9.01 12.62 -18.00
N LYS A 228 -8.42 12.50 -16.80
CA LYS A 228 -7.07 13.02 -16.54
C LYS A 228 -5.99 12.27 -17.32
N MET A 229 -6.11 10.95 -17.50
CA MET A 229 -5.17 10.14 -18.27
C MET A 229 -5.20 10.51 -19.76
N GLU A 230 -6.36 10.84 -20.32
CA GLU A 230 -6.48 11.32 -21.71
C GLU A 230 -5.71 12.63 -21.95
N ASN A 231 -5.56 13.45 -20.92
CA ASN A 231 -4.83 14.72 -21.00
C ASN A 231 -3.30 14.59 -20.75
N LEU A 232 -2.80 13.38 -20.50
CA LEU A 232 -1.36 13.14 -20.39
C LEU A 232 -0.68 13.20 -21.78
N PRO A 233 0.63 13.52 -21.83
CA PRO A 233 1.44 13.31 -23.02
C PRO A 233 1.31 11.85 -23.51
N GLU A 234 1.25 11.65 -24.83
CA GLU A 234 0.96 10.34 -25.43
C GLU A 234 1.91 9.23 -24.94
N GLU A 235 3.21 9.52 -24.89
CA GLU A 235 4.23 8.57 -24.40
C GLU A 235 3.97 8.15 -22.94
N GLU A 236 3.61 9.10 -22.08
CA GLU A 236 3.34 8.84 -20.67
C GLU A 236 2.02 8.06 -20.48
N ARG A 237 0.99 8.42 -21.26
CA ARG A 237 -0.30 7.72 -21.27
C ARG A 237 -0.13 6.26 -21.66
N GLU A 238 0.63 5.98 -22.74
CA GLU A 238 0.91 4.61 -23.16
C GLU A 238 1.60 3.78 -22.08
N LEU A 239 2.59 4.35 -21.38
CA LEU A 239 3.27 3.68 -20.28
C LEU A 239 2.32 3.36 -19.11
N VAL A 240 1.48 4.31 -18.72
CA VAL A 240 0.49 4.12 -17.65
C VAL A 240 -0.56 3.06 -18.04
N MET A 241 -1.00 3.03 -19.31
CA MET A 241 -1.95 2.04 -19.82
C MET A 241 -1.37 0.62 -19.90
N GLN A 242 -0.05 0.48 -20.02
CA GLN A 242 0.63 -0.83 -20.01
C GLN A 242 0.80 -1.42 -18.61
N LEU A 243 0.59 -0.63 -17.55
CA LEU A 243 0.69 -1.15 -16.19
C LEU A 243 -0.37 -2.23 -15.94
N PRO A 244 -0.06 -3.28 -15.16
CA PRO A 244 -1.03 -4.28 -14.72
C PRO A 244 -2.00 -3.65 -13.72
N ASN A 245 -2.91 -2.84 -14.21
CA ASN A 245 -3.87 -2.10 -13.39
C ASN A 245 -5.30 -2.55 -13.63
N SER A 246 -6.19 -2.30 -12.67
CA SER A 246 -7.60 -2.64 -12.75
C SER A 246 -8.32 -1.96 -13.93
N TYR A 247 -7.81 -0.82 -14.40
CA TYR A 247 -8.38 -0.09 -15.55
C TYR A 247 -8.14 -0.80 -16.87
N PHE A 248 -6.91 -1.33 -17.07
CA PHE A 248 -6.60 -2.11 -18.27
C PHE A 248 -7.44 -3.39 -18.33
N GLU A 249 -7.49 -4.14 -17.23
CA GLU A 249 -8.30 -5.36 -17.13
C GLU A 249 -9.80 -5.05 -17.32
N ARG A 250 -10.29 -3.96 -16.72
CA ARG A 250 -11.68 -3.52 -16.91
C ARG A 250 -11.94 -3.06 -18.33
N GLY A 251 -11.11 -2.20 -18.89
CA GLY A 251 -11.27 -1.74 -20.28
C GLY A 251 -11.22 -2.90 -21.27
N LYS A 252 -10.37 -3.89 -21.03
CA LYS A 252 -10.34 -5.14 -21.79
C LYS A 252 -11.63 -5.95 -21.62
N GLN A 253 -12.13 -6.08 -20.41
CA GLN A 253 -13.38 -6.78 -20.12
C GLN A 253 -14.57 -6.07 -20.75
N GLU A 254 -14.68 -4.75 -20.58
CA GLU A 254 -15.72 -3.91 -21.22
C GLU A 254 -15.65 -3.98 -22.74
N GLY A 255 -14.44 -3.93 -23.31
CA GLY A 255 -14.23 -4.09 -24.76
C GLY A 255 -14.64 -5.47 -25.28
N ILE A 256 -14.39 -6.53 -24.51
CA ILE A 256 -14.84 -7.89 -24.82
C ILE A 256 -16.37 -7.95 -24.76
N GLU A 257 -17.00 -7.42 -23.71
CA GLU A 257 -18.47 -7.40 -23.55
C GLU A 257 -19.16 -6.60 -24.65
N GLU A 258 -18.64 -5.41 -24.98
CA GLU A 258 -19.13 -4.61 -26.10
C GLU A 258 -18.95 -5.35 -27.43
N GLY A 259 -17.81 -5.98 -27.66
CA GLY A 259 -17.55 -6.77 -28.86
C GLY A 259 -18.52 -7.95 -29.00
N ILE A 260 -18.78 -8.67 -27.89
CA ILE A 260 -19.79 -9.74 -27.87
C ILE A 260 -21.19 -9.19 -28.17
N LYS A 261 -21.56 -8.08 -27.51
CA LYS A 261 -22.86 -7.44 -27.73
C LYS A 261 -23.07 -6.99 -29.20
N LYS A 262 -22.08 -6.32 -29.80
CA LYS A 262 -22.11 -5.92 -31.20
C LYS A 262 -22.25 -7.13 -32.11
N ARG A 263 -21.46 -8.17 -31.90
CA ARG A 263 -21.53 -9.43 -32.66
C ARG A 263 -22.90 -10.09 -32.53
N ASN A 264 -23.48 -10.13 -31.36
CA ASN A 264 -24.78 -10.71 -31.10
C ASN A 264 -25.89 -9.91 -31.78
N GLN A 265 -25.82 -8.57 -31.81
CA GLN A 265 -26.73 -7.70 -32.58
C GLN A 265 -26.61 -7.93 -34.08
N GLU A 266 -25.40 -8.00 -34.64
CA GLU A 266 -25.18 -8.31 -36.06
C GLU A 266 -25.73 -9.71 -36.44
N LEU A 267 -25.55 -10.68 -35.54
CA LEU A 267 -26.08 -12.04 -35.73
C LEU A 267 -27.62 -12.01 -35.71
N ALA A 268 -28.23 -11.32 -34.75
CA ALA A 268 -29.69 -11.17 -34.66
C ALA A 268 -30.28 -10.57 -35.94
N LEU A 269 -29.68 -9.51 -36.48
CA LEU A 269 -30.13 -8.92 -37.76
C LEU A 269 -30.07 -9.92 -38.93
N LYS A 270 -29.02 -10.76 -39.01
CA LYS A 270 -28.91 -11.82 -40.03
C LYS A 270 -29.96 -12.91 -39.86
N LEU A 271 -30.34 -13.24 -38.62
CA LEU A 271 -31.36 -14.25 -38.33
C LEU A 271 -32.77 -13.71 -38.56
N ILE A 272 -33.02 -12.44 -38.23
CA ILE A 272 -34.27 -11.73 -38.60
C ILE A 272 -34.47 -11.75 -40.12
N ALA A 273 -33.43 -11.45 -40.90
CA ALA A 273 -33.48 -11.48 -42.37
C ALA A 273 -33.72 -12.88 -42.96
N ARG A 274 -33.67 -13.94 -42.14
CA ARG A 274 -33.96 -15.33 -42.49
C ARG A 274 -35.33 -15.80 -41.98
N ASP A 275 -36.17 -14.88 -41.51
CA ASP A 275 -37.51 -15.13 -40.98
C ASP A 275 -37.50 -16.08 -39.74
N MET A 276 -36.43 -16.09 -38.95
CA MET A 276 -36.37 -16.88 -37.74
C MET A 276 -37.24 -16.26 -36.64
N SER A 277 -37.79 -17.11 -35.74
CA SER A 277 -38.66 -16.61 -34.66
C SER A 277 -37.86 -15.79 -33.65
N ILE A 278 -38.50 -14.75 -33.05
CA ILE A 278 -37.85 -13.90 -32.01
C ILE A 278 -37.37 -14.73 -30.85
N SER A 279 -38.11 -15.77 -30.44
CA SER A 279 -37.71 -16.67 -29.34
C SER A 279 -36.45 -17.45 -29.69
N ASP A 280 -36.33 -17.99 -30.91
CA ASP A 280 -35.13 -18.73 -31.33
C ASP A 280 -33.91 -17.82 -31.46
N ILE A 281 -34.13 -16.57 -31.94
CA ILE A 281 -33.07 -15.56 -32.01
C ILE A 281 -32.57 -15.19 -30.65
N ALA A 282 -33.48 -15.05 -29.63
CA ALA A 282 -33.11 -14.75 -28.28
C ALA A 282 -32.25 -15.87 -27.64
N GLU A 283 -32.62 -17.13 -27.90
CA GLU A 283 -31.87 -18.31 -27.42
C GLU A 283 -30.46 -18.38 -28.03
N ILE A 284 -30.31 -17.99 -29.32
CA ILE A 284 -29.01 -18.07 -30.05
C ILE A 284 -28.08 -16.91 -29.70
N THR A 285 -28.65 -15.73 -29.44
CA THR A 285 -27.87 -14.48 -29.32
C THR A 285 -27.75 -13.95 -27.91
N ASP A 286 -28.38 -14.56 -26.91
CA ASP A 286 -28.48 -14.07 -25.52
C ASP A 286 -29.02 -12.63 -25.42
N LEU A 287 -29.66 -12.10 -26.46
CA LEU A 287 -30.35 -10.81 -26.47
C LEU A 287 -31.78 -10.98 -25.97
N SER A 288 -32.28 -9.97 -25.25
CA SER A 288 -33.68 -9.97 -24.84
C SER A 288 -34.62 -9.85 -26.07
N GLU A 289 -35.83 -10.45 -25.99
CA GLU A 289 -36.83 -10.30 -27.07
C GLU A 289 -37.17 -8.82 -27.36
N ALA A 290 -37.09 -7.94 -26.34
CA ALA A 290 -37.34 -6.51 -26.51
C ALA A 290 -36.24 -5.84 -27.36
N GLU A 291 -34.98 -6.22 -27.18
CA GLU A 291 -33.85 -5.75 -28.00
C GLU A 291 -33.98 -6.25 -29.43
N ILE A 292 -34.35 -7.52 -29.64
CA ILE A 292 -34.54 -8.11 -30.98
C ILE A 292 -35.70 -7.42 -31.73
N LYS A 293 -36.83 -7.14 -31.05
CA LYS A 293 -37.94 -6.40 -31.61
C LYS A 293 -37.55 -4.97 -32.06
N ARG A 294 -36.68 -4.32 -31.25
CA ARG A 294 -36.16 -3.00 -31.60
C ARG A 294 -35.26 -3.07 -32.85
N LEU A 295 -34.35 -4.04 -32.89
CA LEU A 295 -33.49 -4.27 -34.08
C LEU A 295 -34.26 -4.61 -35.33
N ALA A 296 -35.42 -5.28 -35.23
CA ALA A 296 -36.29 -5.60 -36.34
C ALA A 296 -37.11 -4.41 -36.86
N SER A 297 -37.19 -3.32 -36.08
CA SER A 297 -37.94 -2.10 -36.43
C SER A 297 -37.07 -0.98 -37.00
N GLU A 298 -35.74 -1.11 -36.89
CA GLU A 298 -34.75 -0.22 -37.51
C GLU A 298 -34.44 -0.67 -38.96
#